data_16ba3e6fe33ee0f484ccfebf2ebc5b25
#
_entry.id   16ba3e6fe33ee0f484ccfebf2ebc5b25
#
_cell.length_a   1.000
_cell.length_b   1.000
_cell.length_c   1.000
_cell.angle_alpha   90.00
_cell.angle_beta   90.00
_cell.angle_gamma   90.00
#
_symmetry.space_group_name_H-M   'P 1'
#
loop_
_entity.id
_entity.type
_entity.pdbx_description
1 polymer ?
#
loop_
_entity_poly.entity_id
_entity_poly.type
_entity_poly.pdbx_seq_one_letter_code
_entity_poly.pdbx_strand_id
1 'polypeptide(L)'
;MIFSTTDYEYGGISEFLYEQYGLTGDKRFFWMAQQFEDGHFLGALSLNADFLTGIHANSHVPPVLGSGRRYAVTSEPQYRAILENFYSIVWNNHTYSTGGSNGGNGSVGFYQQEHYSDANLLSQTLWNNNQEFCVQYNMLKVIRILIEWTGQVEYANAYERVFVNSIWGTQDPIEPGHMLYSYPLGENVSKPNSVSSGGIGFGSQFDSFWCCYTTAIDQWTKMSDSIYFFNEQNGVTSVYVNVFIASELDWRVQEHVLIRQTTAFPRETTTILTLITSIDIVTLNIYLRVPSWIVTNESWIEINDIRQQIELIPSTYVLLPINHWKTNDRIMYNMAMQLHVEPINDNPQLVSILFGPIVLGGLTTKAKPLRRDMNFIRKLYSTIQEPIQFEATTLDNSTFRLLPLYEIINETYTVYFPLG
;
A
#
# COMPACT_ATOMS: atom_id res chain seq x y z
N MET A 1 22.09 28.66 -7.25
CA MET A 1 21.22 28.20 -8.34
C MET A 1 20.57 26.83 -8.03
N ILE A 2 21.18 25.98 -7.21
CA ILE A 2 20.60 24.69 -6.77
C ILE A 2 19.43 24.92 -5.78
N PHE A 3 19.52 25.94 -4.91
CA PHE A 3 18.50 26.22 -3.89
C PHE A 3 17.09 26.54 -4.41
N SER A 4 16.95 27.07 -5.62
CA SER A 4 15.62 27.38 -6.17
C SER A 4 14.92 26.19 -6.83
N THR A 5 15.67 25.12 -7.15
CA THR A 5 15.12 23.88 -7.71
C THR A 5 14.75 22.88 -6.62
N THR A 6 15.39 22.94 -5.45
CA THR A 6 15.09 22.04 -4.32
C THR A 6 13.81 22.42 -3.58
N ASP A 7 13.31 23.65 -3.74
CA ASP A 7 12.06 24.08 -3.10
C ASP A 7 10.79 23.56 -3.81
N TYR A 8 10.92 23.05 -5.04
CA TYR A 8 9.77 22.64 -5.86
C TYR A 8 9.84 21.19 -6.33
N GLU A 9 10.84 20.84 -7.12
CA GLU A 9 10.97 19.47 -7.67
C GLU A 9 12.43 19.10 -7.89
N TYR A 10 12.98 18.20 -7.10
CA TYR A 10 14.34 17.70 -7.26
C TYR A 10 14.44 16.17 -7.28
N GLY A 11 13.29 15.50 -7.24
CA GLY A 11 13.16 14.09 -7.52
C GLY A 11 14.07 13.16 -6.72
N GLY A 12 14.36 12.00 -7.28
CA GLY A 12 15.13 10.92 -6.66
C GLY A 12 16.65 10.99 -6.87
N ILE A 13 17.23 12.17 -7.19
CA ILE A 13 18.65 12.28 -7.51
C ILE A 13 19.55 11.84 -6.35
N SER A 14 19.23 12.26 -5.12
CA SER A 14 19.99 11.87 -3.93
C SER A 14 19.88 10.36 -3.66
N GLU A 15 18.71 9.75 -3.83
CA GLU A 15 18.51 8.30 -3.72
C GLU A 15 19.44 7.56 -4.68
N PHE A 16 19.42 7.91 -5.97
CA PHE A 16 20.25 7.30 -7.00
C PHE A 16 21.75 7.45 -6.71
N LEU A 17 22.18 8.66 -6.33
CA LEU A 17 23.61 8.92 -6.10
C LEU A 17 24.16 8.18 -4.88
N TYR A 18 23.40 8.07 -3.78
CA TYR A 18 23.82 7.26 -2.64
C TYR A 18 23.84 5.77 -2.97
N GLU A 19 22.91 5.30 -3.80
CA GLU A 19 22.96 3.92 -4.30
C GLU A 19 24.20 3.66 -5.16
N GLN A 20 24.55 4.58 -6.09
CA GLN A 20 25.78 4.48 -6.89
C GLN A 20 27.03 4.51 -6.00
N TYR A 21 27.04 5.32 -4.95
CA TYR A 21 28.15 5.28 -3.97
C TYR A 21 28.24 3.92 -3.28
N GLY A 22 27.13 3.35 -2.84
CA GLY A 22 27.09 2.02 -2.23
C GLY A 22 27.62 0.91 -3.14
N LEU A 23 27.31 0.98 -4.44
CA LEU A 23 27.72 0.00 -5.44
C LEU A 23 29.20 0.15 -5.86
N THR A 24 29.70 1.38 -5.96
CA THR A 24 31.01 1.66 -6.58
C THR A 24 32.10 2.07 -5.59
N GLY A 25 31.74 2.57 -4.41
CA GLY A 25 32.66 3.19 -3.46
C GLY A 25 33.19 4.56 -3.91
N ASP A 26 32.74 5.10 -5.04
CA ASP A 26 33.25 6.37 -5.58
C ASP A 26 32.63 7.56 -4.83
N LYS A 27 33.45 8.24 -4.04
CA LYS A 27 33.05 9.37 -3.19
C LYS A 27 32.46 10.56 -3.96
N ARG A 28 32.68 10.67 -5.27
CA ARG A 28 32.08 11.72 -6.08
C ARG A 28 30.55 11.64 -6.07
N PHE A 29 30.00 10.41 -6.10
CA PHE A 29 28.55 10.20 -5.97
C PHE A 29 28.03 10.64 -4.60
N PHE A 30 28.76 10.32 -3.53
CA PHE A 30 28.39 10.73 -2.17
C PHE A 30 28.37 12.26 -2.03
N TRP A 31 29.44 12.93 -2.46
CA TRP A 31 29.52 14.40 -2.36
C TRP A 31 28.46 15.10 -3.24
N MET A 32 28.18 14.53 -4.40
CA MET A 32 27.13 15.06 -5.26
C MET A 32 25.74 14.88 -4.61
N ALA A 33 25.44 13.72 -4.03
CA ALA A 33 24.17 13.44 -3.36
C ALA A 33 23.85 14.46 -2.27
N GLN A 34 24.85 14.84 -1.46
CA GLN A 34 24.71 15.83 -0.40
C GLN A 34 24.25 17.21 -0.92
N GLN A 35 24.51 17.55 -2.18
CA GLN A 35 24.09 18.82 -2.77
C GLN A 35 22.59 18.88 -3.06
N PHE A 36 21.91 17.72 -3.04
CA PHE A 36 20.46 17.59 -3.25
C PHE A 36 19.70 17.32 -1.94
N GLU A 37 20.34 17.49 -0.79
CA GLU A 37 19.67 17.43 0.51
C GLU A 37 19.13 18.80 0.89
N ASP A 38 17.81 18.90 1.05
CA ASP A 38 17.18 20.10 1.63
C ASP A 38 17.26 20.05 3.16
N GLY A 39 18.16 20.85 3.73
CA GLY A 39 18.36 20.92 5.16
C GLY A 39 17.16 21.46 5.94
N HIS A 40 16.28 22.24 5.34
CA HIS A 40 15.07 22.74 6.01
C HIS A 40 14.04 21.62 6.13
N PHE A 41 13.75 20.93 5.03
CA PHE A 41 12.79 19.84 5.01
C PHE A 41 13.26 18.63 5.83
N LEU A 42 14.45 18.12 5.54
CA LEU A 42 15.01 16.96 6.23
C LEU A 42 15.33 17.26 7.70
N GLY A 43 15.73 18.50 8.01
CA GLY A 43 16.00 18.93 9.38
C GLY A 43 14.74 18.93 10.26
N ALA A 44 13.61 19.43 9.74
CA ALA A 44 12.34 19.38 10.46
C ALA A 44 11.92 17.90 10.72
N LEU A 45 12.03 17.04 9.74
CA LEU A 45 11.74 15.60 9.88
C LEU A 45 12.66 14.90 10.89
N SER A 46 13.94 15.26 10.95
CA SER A 46 14.88 14.69 11.93
C SER A 46 14.48 14.99 13.38
N LEU A 47 13.74 16.09 13.59
CA LEU A 47 13.20 16.52 14.88
C LEU A 47 11.75 16.03 15.10
N ASN A 48 11.22 15.18 14.23
CA ASN A 48 9.83 14.71 14.26
C ASN A 48 8.80 15.85 14.22
N ALA A 49 9.10 16.90 13.48
CA ALA A 49 8.19 18.03 13.29
C ALA A 49 7.38 17.84 12.01
N ASP A 50 6.05 17.91 12.12
CA ASP A 50 5.15 17.91 10.97
C ASP A 50 5.22 19.29 10.31
N PHE A 51 5.87 19.33 9.17
CA PHE A 51 6.06 20.53 8.35
C PHE A 51 5.52 20.32 6.93
N LEU A 52 4.57 19.38 6.77
CA LEU A 52 4.09 18.97 5.46
C LEU A 52 3.01 19.88 4.87
N THR A 53 2.33 20.68 5.68
CA THR A 53 1.27 21.58 5.23
C THR A 53 1.69 22.44 4.03
N GLY A 54 0.96 22.32 2.92
CA GLY A 54 1.21 23.09 1.69
C GLY A 54 2.42 22.65 0.88
N ILE A 55 3.11 21.59 1.28
CA ILE A 55 4.22 20.99 0.53
C ILE A 55 3.66 20.05 -0.55
N HIS A 56 4.21 20.14 -1.77
CA HIS A 56 3.89 19.20 -2.84
C HIS A 56 4.33 17.79 -2.44
N ALA A 57 3.35 16.88 -2.29
CA ALA A 57 3.59 15.60 -1.63
C ALA A 57 4.62 14.73 -2.38
N ASN A 58 4.42 14.55 -3.69
CA ASN A 58 5.30 13.67 -4.45
C ASN A 58 6.74 14.17 -4.56
N SER A 59 6.96 15.49 -4.67
CA SER A 59 8.30 16.06 -4.78
C SER A 59 9.14 15.85 -3.52
N HIS A 60 8.50 15.61 -2.38
CA HIS A 60 9.16 15.52 -1.08
C HIS A 60 9.30 14.09 -0.53
N VAL A 61 8.66 13.09 -1.13
CA VAL A 61 8.92 11.68 -0.74
C VAL A 61 10.31 11.20 -1.22
N PRO A 62 10.78 11.49 -2.46
CA PRO A 62 12.07 11.01 -2.94
C PRO A 62 13.28 11.48 -2.11
N PRO A 63 13.37 12.73 -1.59
CA PRO A 63 14.43 13.12 -0.67
C PRO A 63 14.50 12.29 0.62
N VAL A 64 13.33 11.85 1.11
CA VAL A 64 13.26 10.94 2.27
C VAL A 64 13.83 9.57 1.89
N LEU A 65 13.55 9.07 0.69
CA LEU A 65 14.18 7.85 0.16
C LEU A 65 15.69 8.01 0.04
N GLY A 66 16.16 9.18 -0.40
CA GLY A 66 17.59 9.55 -0.38
C GLY A 66 18.20 9.48 1.01
N SER A 67 17.48 9.94 2.05
CA SER A 67 17.90 9.77 3.44
C SER A 67 18.00 8.30 3.83
N GLY A 68 17.03 7.47 3.44
CA GLY A 68 17.09 6.02 3.66
C GLY A 68 18.33 5.37 3.01
N ARG A 69 18.68 5.74 1.78
CA ARG A 69 19.88 5.25 1.10
C ARG A 69 21.16 5.78 1.76
N ARG A 70 21.17 7.03 2.22
CA ARG A 70 22.31 7.57 2.98
C ARG A 70 22.53 6.78 4.27
N TYR A 71 21.48 6.49 5.02
CA TYR A 71 21.59 5.63 6.20
C TYR A 71 22.18 4.25 5.87
N ALA A 72 21.73 3.63 4.78
CA ALA A 72 22.22 2.31 4.36
C ALA A 72 23.75 2.29 4.07
N VAL A 73 24.33 3.40 3.57
CA VAL A 73 25.76 3.47 3.25
C VAL A 73 26.62 4.11 4.33
N THR A 74 26.04 4.86 5.29
CA THR A 74 26.79 5.57 6.34
C THR A 74 26.50 5.09 7.76
N SER A 75 25.33 4.49 7.98
CA SER A 75 24.78 4.16 9.30
C SER A 75 24.58 5.39 10.23
N GLU A 76 24.46 6.60 9.67
CA GLU A 76 24.21 7.83 10.41
C GLU A 76 22.76 7.84 10.94
N PRO A 77 22.51 7.76 12.27
CA PRO A 77 21.16 7.51 12.83
C PRO A 77 20.11 8.58 12.47
N GLN A 78 20.54 9.81 12.26
CA GLN A 78 19.66 10.92 11.91
C GLN A 78 18.90 10.66 10.59
N TYR A 79 19.53 10.00 9.61
CA TYR A 79 18.90 9.71 8.32
C TYR A 79 17.89 8.55 8.41
N ARG A 80 18.12 7.65 9.33
CA ARG A 80 17.10 6.66 9.70
C ARG A 80 15.89 7.34 10.33
N ALA A 81 16.12 8.21 11.32
CA ALA A 81 15.07 8.94 12.00
C ALA A 81 14.23 9.80 11.04
N ILE A 82 14.86 10.44 10.02
CA ILE A 82 14.13 11.20 8.99
C ILE A 82 13.08 10.33 8.30
N LEU A 83 13.45 9.13 7.85
CA LEU A 83 12.54 8.25 7.13
C LEU A 83 11.45 7.67 8.04
N GLU A 84 11.80 7.25 9.25
CA GLU A 84 10.85 6.73 10.26
C GLU A 84 9.85 7.82 10.67
N ASN A 85 10.31 9.04 10.94
CA ASN A 85 9.46 10.18 11.33
C ASN A 85 8.56 10.60 10.17
N PHE A 86 9.07 10.69 8.94
CA PHE A 86 8.27 11.01 7.78
C PHE A 86 7.11 10.01 7.60
N TYR A 87 7.43 8.71 7.64
CA TYR A 87 6.40 7.68 7.57
C TYR A 87 5.35 7.87 8.67
N SER A 88 5.78 8.03 9.93
CA SER A 88 4.89 8.21 11.07
C SER A 88 3.98 9.44 10.93
N ILE A 89 4.54 10.57 10.51
CA ILE A 89 3.79 11.81 10.27
C ILE A 89 2.75 11.60 9.17
N VAL A 90 3.16 11.09 8.01
CA VAL A 90 2.25 10.88 6.88
C VAL A 90 1.17 9.86 7.22
N TRP A 91 1.55 8.72 7.80
CA TRP A 91 0.63 7.65 8.13
C TRP A 91 -0.43 8.05 9.14
N ASN A 92 -0.03 8.77 10.19
CA ASN A 92 -0.94 9.15 11.27
C ASN A 92 -1.77 10.40 10.97
N ASN A 93 -1.25 11.35 10.21
CA ASN A 93 -1.86 12.67 10.08
C ASN A 93 -2.43 12.98 8.69
N HIS A 94 -1.96 12.27 7.63
CA HIS A 94 -2.23 12.62 6.24
C HIS A 94 -2.74 11.44 5.39
N THR A 95 -3.06 10.29 6.00
CA THR A 95 -3.43 9.07 5.28
C THR A 95 -4.91 8.74 5.40
N TYR A 96 -5.55 8.47 4.26
CA TYR A 96 -6.92 7.99 4.17
C TYR A 96 -7.01 6.47 4.44
N SER A 97 -8.23 5.95 4.63
CA SER A 97 -8.47 4.51 4.86
C SER A 97 -7.95 3.61 3.75
N THR A 98 -7.76 4.13 2.54
CA THR A 98 -7.13 3.43 1.42
C THR A 98 -5.62 3.20 1.60
N GLY A 99 -4.99 3.84 2.59
CA GLY A 99 -3.54 3.91 2.75
C GLY A 99 -2.88 4.98 1.90
N GLY A 100 -3.63 5.64 1.03
CA GLY A 100 -3.14 6.74 0.23
C GLY A 100 -3.09 8.03 1.02
N SER A 101 -2.12 8.87 0.71
CA SER A 101 -1.90 10.18 1.32
C SER A 101 -1.85 11.26 0.24
N ASN A 102 -1.84 12.48 0.65
CA ASN A 102 -2.10 13.72 -0.06
C ASN A 102 -3.57 13.94 -0.43
N GLY A 103 -3.96 15.17 -0.47
CA GLY A 103 -5.31 15.52 -0.87
C GLY A 103 -5.51 16.99 -0.64
N GLY A 104 -5.55 17.72 -1.68
CA GLY A 104 -5.97 19.10 -1.65
C GLY A 104 -7.31 19.21 -2.33
N ASN A 105 -8.33 19.60 -1.59
CA ASN A 105 -9.47 20.24 -2.21
C ASN A 105 -9.07 21.70 -2.47
N GLY A 106 -8.85 22.08 -3.72
CA GLY A 106 -8.55 23.47 -4.10
C GLY A 106 -9.60 24.49 -3.69
N SER A 107 -10.70 24.07 -3.03
CA SER A 107 -11.74 24.93 -2.45
C SER A 107 -11.48 25.31 -0.99
N VAL A 108 -10.61 24.62 -0.27
CA VAL A 108 -10.32 24.87 1.15
C VAL A 108 -8.91 25.44 1.29
N GLY A 109 -8.78 26.76 1.19
CA GLY A 109 -7.53 27.46 1.43
C GLY A 109 -6.50 27.36 0.30
N PHE A 110 -5.22 27.51 0.66
CA PHE A 110 -4.08 27.53 -0.25
C PHE A 110 -3.63 26.15 -0.76
N TYR A 111 -4.33 25.09 -0.41
CA TYR A 111 -3.92 23.73 -0.75
C TYR A 111 -4.22 23.43 -2.22
N GLN A 112 -3.16 23.35 -2.98
CA GLN A 112 -3.24 22.88 -4.37
C GLN A 112 -3.49 21.37 -4.36
N GLN A 113 -4.06 20.88 -5.45
CA GLN A 113 -4.01 19.46 -5.77
C GLN A 113 -2.57 18.95 -5.61
N GLU A 114 -2.38 17.71 -5.20
CA GLU A 114 -1.05 17.10 -5.07
C GLU A 114 -0.22 17.57 -3.85
N HIS A 115 -0.78 18.44 -2.98
CA HIS A 115 -0.09 18.91 -1.77
C HIS A 115 -0.65 18.25 -0.52
N TYR A 116 0.14 18.20 0.55
CA TYR A 116 -0.39 17.87 1.86
C TYR A 116 -1.25 19.01 2.41
N SER A 117 -2.42 18.66 2.94
CA SER A 117 -3.24 19.57 3.74
C SER A 117 -2.66 19.72 5.15
N ASP A 118 -3.29 20.53 6.01
CA ASP A 118 -2.98 20.53 7.43
C ASP A 118 -3.12 19.13 8.04
N ALA A 119 -2.29 18.83 9.01
CA ALA A 119 -2.35 17.59 9.77
C ALA A 119 -3.77 17.38 10.33
N ASN A 120 -4.30 16.18 10.16
CA ASN A 120 -5.64 15.82 10.63
C ASN A 120 -6.76 16.74 10.07
N LEU A 121 -6.70 17.07 8.78
CA LEU A 121 -7.75 17.81 8.06
C LEU A 121 -8.35 16.97 6.92
N LEU A 122 -8.33 15.64 7.03
CA LEU A 122 -8.64 14.73 5.94
C LEU A 122 -10.13 14.77 5.53
N SER A 123 -11.05 14.87 6.49
CA SER A 123 -12.50 14.90 6.22
C SER A 123 -12.92 16.10 5.36
N GLN A 124 -12.18 17.19 5.42
CA GLN A 124 -12.46 18.42 4.66
C GLN A 124 -11.81 18.41 3.27
N THR A 125 -10.91 17.47 3.00
CA THR A 125 -10.17 17.39 1.73
C THR A 125 -10.71 16.31 0.80
N LEU A 126 -11.73 15.57 1.20
CA LEU A 126 -12.36 14.55 0.36
C LEU A 126 -12.96 15.14 -0.90
N TRP A 127 -12.45 14.72 -2.06
CA TRP A 127 -12.85 15.26 -3.35
C TRP A 127 -12.60 14.26 -4.49
N ASN A 128 -12.66 14.73 -5.73
CA ASN A 128 -12.44 13.93 -6.93
C ASN A 128 -10.96 13.85 -7.38
N ASN A 129 -10.01 14.33 -6.59
CA ASN A 129 -8.58 14.39 -6.90
C ASN A 129 -7.68 14.04 -5.71
N ASN A 130 -8.15 13.21 -4.82
CA ASN A 130 -7.32 12.66 -3.74
C ASN A 130 -6.32 11.64 -4.26
N GLN A 131 -5.31 11.33 -3.49
CA GLN A 131 -4.34 10.25 -3.71
C GLN A 131 -3.70 10.30 -5.11
N GLU A 132 -2.82 11.26 -5.33
CA GLU A 132 -1.93 11.26 -6.49
C GLU A 132 -1.12 9.96 -6.57
N PHE A 133 -1.10 9.29 -7.72
CA PHE A 133 -0.49 7.96 -7.85
C PHE A 133 1.00 7.94 -7.50
N CYS A 134 1.77 8.95 -7.92
CA CYS A 134 3.21 9.04 -7.63
C CYS A 134 3.52 9.00 -6.14
N VAL A 135 2.68 9.64 -5.31
CA VAL A 135 2.85 9.63 -3.85
C VAL A 135 2.72 8.20 -3.32
N GLN A 136 1.71 7.46 -3.78
CA GLN A 136 1.46 6.09 -3.32
C GLN A 136 2.58 5.14 -3.74
N TYR A 137 3.08 5.29 -4.98
CA TYR A 137 4.24 4.57 -5.48
C TYR A 137 5.48 4.80 -4.59
N ASN A 138 5.80 6.07 -4.31
CA ASN A 138 6.96 6.39 -3.48
C ASN A 138 6.76 6.00 -2.01
N MET A 139 5.54 6.08 -1.47
CA MET A 139 5.24 5.59 -0.12
C MET A 139 5.43 4.07 -0.01
N LEU A 140 5.11 3.27 -1.03
CA LEU A 140 5.43 1.84 -1.04
C LEU A 140 6.95 1.60 -0.92
N LYS A 141 7.79 2.44 -1.55
CA LYS A 141 9.26 2.36 -1.40
C LYS A 141 9.70 2.69 0.03
N VAL A 142 9.13 3.74 0.65
CA VAL A 142 9.39 4.09 2.06
C VAL A 142 9.02 2.93 2.99
N ILE A 143 7.82 2.40 2.83
CA ILE A 143 7.31 1.29 3.65
C ILE A 143 8.18 0.04 3.47
N ARG A 144 8.59 -0.28 2.24
CA ARG A 144 9.49 -1.40 1.97
C ARG A 144 10.82 -1.27 2.72
N ILE A 145 11.44 -0.09 2.72
CA ILE A 145 12.68 0.16 3.47
C ILE A 145 12.46 -0.11 4.96
N LEU A 146 11.32 0.33 5.52
CA LEU A 146 10.98 0.08 6.92
C LEU A 146 10.77 -1.40 7.24
N ILE A 147 10.16 -2.17 6.33
CA ILE A 147 10.07 -3.63 6.47
C ILE A 147 11.47 -4.25 6.50
N GLU A 148 12.35 -3.87 5.57
CA GLU A 148 13.72 -4.37 5.47
C GLU A 148 14.55 -4.06 6.73
N TRP A 149 14.37 -2.88 7.32
CA TRP A 149 15.14 -2.47 8.51
C TRP A 149 14.64 -3.10 9.80
N THR A 150 13.34 -3.36 9.91
CA THR A 150 12.72 -3.67 11.21
C THR A 150 12.09 -5.05 11.27
N GLY A 151 11.66 -5.59 10.15
CA GLY A 151 10.83 -6.81 10.09
C GLY A 151 9.45 -6.65 10.74
N GLN A 152 9.03 -5.42 11.08
CA GLN A 152 7.76 -5.18 11.78
C GLN A 152 6.57 -5.32 10.85
N VAL A 153 5.56 -6.08 11.28
CA VAL A 153 4.40 -6.43 10.44
C VAL A 153 3.45 -5.27 10.23
N GLU A 154 3.46 -4.25 11.09
CA GLU A 154 2.68 -3.03 10.88
C GLU A 154 3.03 -2.34 9.55
N TYR A 155 4.29 -2.31 9.15
CA TYR A 155 4.69 -1.80 7.84
C TYR A 155 4.22 -2.72 6.70
N ALA A 156 4.21 -4.03 6.91
CA ALA A 156 3.67 -4.97 5.95
C ALA A 156 2.15 -4.83 5.77
N ASN A 157 1.41 -4.57 6.85
CA ASN A 157 -0.02 -4.25 6.80
C ASN A 157 -0.28 -2.92 6.08
N ALA A 158 0.56 -1.90 6.32
CA ALA A 158 0.49 -0.62 5.61
C ALA A 158 0.78 -0.79 4.11
N TYR A 159 1.81 -1.59 3.76
CA TYR A 159 2.12 -1.92 2.36
C TYR A 159 0.92 -2.55 1.65
N GLU A 160 0.31 -3.58 2.25
CA GLU A 160 -0.88 -4.24 1.69
C GLU A 160 -2.05 -3.25 1.54
N ARG A 161 -2.28 -2.39 2.51
CA ARG A 161 -3.34 -1.38 2.47
C ARG A 161 -3.19 -0.44 1.27
N VAL A 162 -2.00 0.13 1.09
CA VAL A 162 -1.68 1.00 -0.06
C VAL A 162 -1.79 0.21 -1.36
N PHE A 163 -1.19 -0.98 -1.41
CA PHE A 163 -1.10 -1.81 -2.60
C PHE A 163 -2.48 -2.21 -3.13
N VAL A 164 -3.36 -2.71 -2.25
CA VAL A 164 -4.71 -3.17 -2.62
C VAL A 164 -5.64 -2.01 -2.97
N ASN A 165 -5.60 -0.90 -2.21
CA ASN A 165 -6.63 0.13 -2.33
C ASN A 165 -6.19 1.37 -3.11
N SER A 166 -4.88 1.62 -3.25
CA SER A 166 -4.36 2.81 -3.91
C SER A 166 -3.60 2.51 -5.21
N ILE A 167 -3.16 1.25 -5.43
CA ILE A 167 -2.49 0.84 -6.66
C ILE A 167 -3.45 0.05 -7.57
N TRP A 168 -4.09 -0.99 -7.02
CA TRP A 168 -5.08 -1.73 -7.83
C TRP A 168 -6.26 -0.81 -8.18
N GLY A 169 -6.84 -1.02 -9.32
CA GLY A 169 -7.96 -0.22 -9.80
C GLY A 169 -7.58 1.18 -10.31
N THR A 170 -6.28 1.48 -10.45
CA THR A 170 -5.81 2.68 -11.16
C THR A 170 -5.64 2.44 -12.65
N GLN A 171 -5.46 1.21 -13.09
CA GLN A 171 -5.45 0.87 -14.50
C GLN A 171 -6.88 0.78 -15.04
N ASP A 172 -7.11 1.29 -16.26
CA ASP A 172 -8.35 1.05 -16.98
C ASP A 172 -8.39 -0.41 -17.42
N PRO A 173 -9.35 -1.23 -16.97
CA PRO A 173 -9.45 -2.62 -17.37
C PRO A 173 -10.02 -2.81 -18.78
N ILE A 174 -10.63 -1.77 -19.37
CA ILE A 174 -11.21 -1.79 -20.72
C ILE A 174 -10.14 -1.44 -21.75
N GLU A 175 -9.33 -0.42 -21.45
CA GLU A 175 -8.23 0.05 -22.31
C GLU A 175 -6.90 -0.07 -21.52
N PRO A 176 -6.26 -1.26 -21.53
CA PRO A 176 -5.01 -1.48 -20.81
C PRO A 176 -3.91 -0.50 -21.22
N GLY A 177 -3.20 0.04 -20.23
CA GLY A 177 -2.17 1.07 -20.42
C GLY A 177 -2.67 2.49 -20.19
N HIS A 178 -3.99 2.70 -20.07
CA HIS A 178 -4.56 3.93 -19.55
C HIS A 178 -4.60 3.86 -18.03
N MET A 179 -4.10 4.90 -17.37
CA MET A 179 -3.91 4.91 -15.92
C MET A 179 -4.59 6.11 -15.29
N LEU A 180 -5.07 5.93 -14.08
CA LEU A 180 -5.64 7.00 -13.28
C LEU A 180 -4.53 7.85 -12.64
N TYR A 181 -4.59 9.17 -12.81
CA TYR A 181 -3.62 10.08 -12.21
C TYR A 181 -3.86 10.25 -10.70
N SER A 182 -5.10 10.59 -10.33
CA SER A 182 -5.54 10.76 -8.95
C SER A 182 -6.74 9.89 -8.64
N TYR A 183 -6.74 9.25 -7.48
CA TYR A 183 -7.83 8.38 -7.04
C TYR A 183 -8.88 9.19 -6.26
N PRO A 184 -10.12 9.34 -6.74
CA PRO A 184 -11.16 10.12 -6.07
C PRO A 184 -11.72 9.42 -4.83
N LEU A 185 -11.85 10.15 -3.71
CA LEU A 185 -12.35 9.63 -2.44
C LEU A 185 -13.56 10.38 -1.88
N GLY A 186 -14.04 11.38 -2.59
CA GLY A 186 -15.16 12.20 -2.15
C GLY A 186 -16.53 11.52 -2.21
N GLU A 187 -17.55 12.33 -1.99
CA GLU A 187 -18.95 11.97 -2.23
C GLU A 187 -19.31 12.22 -3.71
N ASN A 188 -20.08 11.31 -4.31
CA ASN A 188 -20.55 11.45 -5.69
C ASN A 188 -19.42 11.59 -6.72
N VAL A 189 -18.37 10.84 -6.54
CA VAL A 189 -17.20 10.85 -7.43
C VAL A 189 -17.20 9.67 -8.39
N SER A 190 -16.42 9.74 -9.46
CA SER A 190 -16.15 8.61 -10.35
C SER A 190 -14.72 8.71 -10.89
N LYS A 191 -14.11 7.57 -11.20
CA LYS A 191 -12.76 7.52 -11.77
C LYS A 191 -12.63 8.26 -13.10
N PRO A 192 -13.56 8.09 -14.07
CA PRO A 192 -13.50 8.83 -15.33
C PRO A 192 -13.57 10.35 -15.18
N ASN A 193 -14.16 10.85 -14.09
CA ASN A 193 -14.30 12.28 -13.81
C ASN A 193 -13.28 12.79 -12.77
N SER A 194 -12.29 11.97 -12.39
CA SER A 194 -11.22 12.46 -11.52
C SER A 194 -10.45 13.58 -12.23
N VAL A 195 -10.12 14.64 -11.49
CA VAL A 195 -9.43 15.83 -12.02
C VAL A 195 -8.04 15.90 -11.41
N SER A 196 -7.05 16.15 -12.24
CA SER A 196 -5.67 16.33 -11.81
C SER A 196 -4.96 17.38 -12.66
N SER A 197 -3.74 17.75 -12.29
CA SER A 197 -2.87 18.61 -13.10
C SER A 197 -2.58 17.98 -14.47
N GLY A 198 -2.58 16.66 -14.55
CA GLY A 198 -2.31 15.89 -15.77
C GLY A 198 -3.52 15.56 -16.62
N GLY A 199 -4.73 16.06 -16.29
CA GLY A 199 -5.93 15.81 -17.10
C GLY A 199 -7.10 15.25 -16.30
N ILE A 200 -8.00 14.54 -17.01
CA ILE A 200 -9.23 13.98 -16.45
C ILE A 200 -9.25 12.47 -16.65
N GLY A 201 -9.65 11.72 -15.63
CA GLY A 201 -9.86 10.28 -15.67
C GLY A 201 -8.58 9.48 -15.90
N PHE A 202 -8.70 8.41 -16.69
CA PHE A 202 -7.62 7.44 -16.92
C PHE A 202 -6.53 7.89 -17.88
N GLY A 203 -6.57 9.11 -18.38
CA GLY A 203 -5.62 9.58 -19.39
C GLY A 203 -5.81 8.93 -20.76
N SER A 204 -4.80 9.01 -21.62
CA SER A 204 -4.82 8.49 -22.98
C SER A 204 -3.51 7.82 -23.35
N GLN A 205 -3.54 6.99 -24.39
CA GLN A 205 -2.38 6.22 -24.85
C GLN A 205 -1.23 7.11 -25.38
N PHE A 206 -1.55 8.25 -26.00
CA PHE A 206 -0.56 9.05 -26.73
C PHE A 206 -0.36 10.48 -26.21
N ASP A 207 -1.24 10.97 -25.34
CA ASP A 207 -1.28 12.36 -24.91
C ASP A 207 -1.20 12.52 -23.37
N SER A 208 -0.88 11.45 -22.65
CA SER A 208 -0.82 11.44 -21.17
C SER A 208 0.53 10.95 -20.69
N PHE A 209 1.51 11.87 -20.65
CA PHE A 209 2.90 11.56 -20.29
C PHE A 209 3.33 12.25 -18.97
N TRP A 210 2.37 12.77 -18.19
CA TRP A 210 2.67 13.33 -16.87
C TRP A 210 3.16 12.26 -15.89
N CYS A 211 3.78 12.70 -14.81
CA CYS A 211 4.51 11.85 -13.86
C CYS A 211 3.72 10.60 -13.41
N CYS A 212 2.45 10.73 -13.01
CA CYS A 212 1.68 9.62 -12.48
C CYS A 212 1.38 8.53 -13.52
N TYR A 213 1.19 8.87 -14.79
CA TYR A 213 0.96 7.87 -15.82
C TYR A 213 2.20 7.01 -16.07
N THR A 214 3.38 7.65 -16.13
CA THR A 214 4.65 6.91 -16.29
C THR A 214 5.04 6.15 -15.03
N THR A 215 4.83 6.72 -13.85
CA THR A 215 5.04 6.05 -12.56
C THR A 215 4.14 4.84 -12.39
N ALA A 216 2.90 4.91 -12.90
CA ALA A 216 1.97 3.79 -12.86
C ALA A 216 2.47 2.62 -13.72
N ILE A 217 3.04 2.88 -14.89
CA ILE A 217 3.66 1.84 -15.72
C ILE A 217 4.85 1.20 -14.99
N ASP A 218 5.70 2.02 -14.37
CA ASP A 218 6.85 1.53 -13.57
C ASP A 218 6.36 0.66 -12.39
N GLN A 219 5.30 1.05 -11.69
CA GLN A 219 4.72 0.27 -10.60
C GLN A 219 4.27 -1.13 -11.06
N TRP A 220 3.68 -1.24 -12.25
CA TRP A 220 3.27 -2.55 -12.78
C TRP A 220 4.46 -3.47 -13.05
N THR A 221 5.63 -2.94 -13.41
CA THR A 221 6.86 -3.74 -13.52
C THR A 221 7.41 -4.18 -12.16
N LYS A 222 7.01 -3.51 -11.07
CA LYS A 222 7.43 -3.78 -9.69
C LYS A 222 6.38 -4.51 -8.86
N MET A 223 5.35 -5.10 -9.47
CA MET A 223 4.31 -5.83 -8.73
C MET A 223 4.85 -7.02 -7.93
N SER A 224 6.02 -7.54 -8.29
CA SER A 224 6.72 -8.59 -7.55
C SER A 224 7.50 -8.10 -6.33
N ASP A 225 7.72 -6.80 -6.20
CA ASP A 225 8.42 -6.23 -5.05
C ASP A 225 7.65 -6.52 -3.75
N SER A 226 8.39 -6.85 -2.70
CA SER A 226 7.84 -7.04 -1.35
C SER A 226 6.86 -8.21 -1.18
N ILE A 227 6.71 -9.11 -2.17
CA ILE A 227 5.94 -10.36 -1.99
C ILE A 227 6.67 -11.26 -0.99
N TYR A 228 7.98 -11.38 -1.16
CA TYR A 228 8.84 -12.19 -0.32
C TYR A 228 10.00 -11.35 0.22
N PHE A 229 10.34 -11.61 1.49
CA PHE A 229 11.60 -11.17 2.10
C PHE A 229 12.36 -12.40 2.59
N PHE A 230 13.66 -12.27 2.75
CA PHE A 230 14.47 -13.35 3.28
C PHE A 230 15.49 -12.85 4.29
N ASN A 231 15.92 -13.75 5.15
CA ASN A 231 16.99 -13.54 6.12
C ASN A 231 17.79 -14.83 6.26
N GLU A 232 19.08 -14.74 6.41
CA GLU A 232 19.95 -15.86 6.74
C GLU A 232 20.48 -15.66 8.15
N GLN A 233 20.26 -16.64 9.01
CA GLN A 233 20.76 -16.63 10.38
C GLN A 233 21.29 -18.01 10.77
N ASN A 234 22.54 -18.07 11.23
CA ASN A 234 23.22 -19.29 11.63
C ASN A 234 23.26 -20.37 10.54
N GLY A 235 23.38 -19.97 9.26
CA GLY A 235 23.41 -20.87 8.12
C GLY A 235 22.06 -21.51 7.77
N VAL A 236 20.96 -20.98 8.30
CA VAL A 236 19.61 -21.37 7.92
C VAL A 236 18.91 -20.17 7.28
N THR A 237 18.48 -20.37 6.05
CA THR A 237 17.70 -19.38 5.31
C THR A 237 16.25 -19.39 5.77
N SER A 238 15.70 -18.21 5.93
CA SER A 238 14.30 -17.99 6.28
C SER A 238 13.64 -17.14 5.22
N VAL A 239 12.49 -17.56 4.70
CA VAL A 239 11.65 -16.77 3.78
C VAL A 239 10.40 -16.28 4.50
N TYR A 240 10.06 -15.02 4.26
CA TYR A 240 8.87 -14.37 4.81
C TYR A 240 7.89 -14.09 3.67
N VAL A 241 6.74 -14.75 3.68
CA VAL A 241 5.66 -14.51 2.71
C VAL A 241 4.85 -13.33 3.21
N ASN A 242 5.02 -12.19 2.55
CA ASN A 242 4.52 -10.91 3.01
C ASN A 242 3.23 -10.47 2.32
N VAL A 243 3.14 -10.62 0.98
CA VAL A 243 1.96 -10.25 0.20
C VAL A 243 1.36 -11.50 -0.45
N PHE A 244 0.05 -11.65 -0.34
CA PHE A 244 -0.67 -12.83 -0.87
C PHE A 244 -1.18 -12.54 -2.28
N ILE A 245 -0.30 -12.75 -3.27
CA ILE A 245 -0.57 -12.55 -4.69
C ILE A 245 -0.01 -13.72 -5.49
N ALA A 246 -0.68 -14.14 -6.56
CA ALA A 246 -0.21 -15.22 -7.41
C ALA A 246 1.18 -14.89 -7.97
N SER A 247 2.18 -15.72 -7.65
CA SER A 247 3.59 -15.43 -7.93
C SER A 247 4.47 -16.68 -7.84
N GLU A 248 5.69 -16.57 -8.33
CA GLU A 248 6.74 -17.58 -8.17
C GLU A 248 8.00 -16.93 -7.63
N LEU A 249 8.57 -17.48 -6.57
CA LEU A 249 9.92 -17.21 -6.10
C LEU A 249 10.84 -18.32 -6.62
N ASP A 250 11.56 -18.05 -7.71
CA ASP A 250 12.55 -19.00 -8.23
C ASP A 250 13.90 -18.79 -7.55
N TRP A 251 14.17 -19.61 -6.57
CA TRP A 251 15.39 -19.57 -5.77
C TRP A 251 16.20 -20.88 -5.90
N ARG A 252 16.04 -21.56 -7.05
CA ARG A 252 16.67 -22.88 -7.29
C ARG A 252 18.18 -22.82 -7.36
N VAL A 253 18.77 -21.70 -7.77
CA VAL A 253 20.23 -21.57 -7.91
C VAL A 253 20.89 -21.44 -6.53
N GLN A 254 20.33 -20.66 -5.60
CA GLN A 254 20.89 -20.40 -4.28
C GLN A 254 20.40 -21.41 -3.24
N GLU A 255 19.10 -21.64 -3.19
CA GLU A 255 18.42 -22.40 -2.12
C GLU A 255 17.78 -23.70 -2.61
N HIS A 256 17.98 -24.09 -3.87
CA HIS A 256 17.45 -25.32 -4.45
C HIS A 256 15.91 -25.44 -4.41
N VAL A 257 15.20 -24.33 -4.32
CA VAL A 257 13.73 -24.31 -4.20
C VAL A 257 13.09 -23.27 -5.12
N LEU A 258 11.95 -23.62 -5.69
CA LEU A 258 10.99 -22.69 -6.26
C LEU A 258 9.73 -22.76 -5.39
N ILE A 259 9.24 -21.61 -4.92
CA ILE A 259 7.99 -21.48 -4.19
C ILE A 259 6.96 -20.86 -5.13
N ARG A 260 5.91 -21.63 -5.46
CA ARG A 260 4.79 -21.12 -6.25
C ARG A 260 3.64 -20.77 -5.33
N GLN A 261 3.22 -19.53 -5.34
CA GLN A 261 2.03 -19.04 -4.64
C GLN A 261 0.85 -18.96 -5.61
N THR A 262 -0.18 -19.76 -5.34
CA THR A 262 -1.44 -19.76 -6.08
C THR A 262 -2.55 -19.22 -5.20
N THR A 263 -3.23 -18.18 -5.66
CA THR A 263 -4.29 -17.52 -4.90
C THR A 263 -5.19 -16.70 -5.83
N ALA A 264 -6.45 -16.56 -5.47
CA ALA A 264 -7.37 -15.57 -6.01
C ALA A 264 -7.68 -14.46 -4.99
N PHE A 265 -6.82 -14.32 -3.94
CA PHE A 265 -6.95 -13.24 -2.97
C PHE A 265 -6.93 -11.87 -3.69
N PRO A 266 -7.79 -10.95 -3.31
CA PRO A 266 -8.70 -10.98 -2.17
C PRO A 266 -10.12 -11.50 -2.47
N ARG A 267 -10.39 -12.00 -3.68
CA ARG A 267 -11.69 -12.61 -4.02
C ARG A 267 -11.95 -13.90 -3.23
N GLU A 268 -10.89 -14.63 -2.93
CA GLU A 268 -10.88 -15.79 -2.02
C GLU A 268 -9.99 -15.49 -0.81
N THR A 269 -10.27 -16.19 0.28
CA THR A 269 -9.51 -16.07 1.53
C THR A 269 -8.30 -16.98 1.60
N THR A 270 -8.11 -17.85 0.61
CA THR A 270 -7.09 -18.92 0.64
C THR A 270 -5.92 -18.61 -0.28
N THR A 271 -4.71 -18.83 0.21
CA THR A 271 -3.49 -18.93 -0.58
C THR A 271 -2.84 -20.29 -0.42
N ILE A 272 -2.19 -20.78 -1.48
CA ILE A 272 -1.50 -22.08 -1.49
C ILE A 272 -0.06 -21.85 -1.94
N LEU A 273 0.89 -22.25 -1.09
CA LEU A 273 2.30 -22.34 -1.48
C LEU A 273 2.62 -23.78 -1.86
N THR A 274 3.18 -23.97 -3.03
CA THR A 274 3.69 -25.27 -3.49
C THR A 274 5.20 -25.16 -3.65
N LEU A 275 5.94 -26.08 -3.02
CA LEU A 275 7.39 -26.12 -3.11
C LEU A 275 7.83 -27.10 -4.20
N ILE A 276 8.79 -26.68 -5.00
CA ILE A 276 9.42 -27.49 -6.06
C ILE A 276 10.92 -27.45 -5.81
N THR A 277 11.49 -28.56 -5.38
CA THR A 277 12.91 -28.64 -5.00
C THR A 277 13.74 -29.27 -6.11
N SER A 278 14.99 -28.83 -6.27
CA SER A 278 15.97 -29.41 -7.20
C SER A 278 16.84 -30.51 -6.56
N ILE A 279 16.68 -30.73 -5.25
CA ILE A 279 17.31 -31.79 -4.45
C ILE A 279 16.24 -32.48 -3.62
N ASP A 280 16.54 -33.65 -3.03
CA ASP A 280 15.55 -34.44 -2.31
C ASP A 280 14.89 -33.74 -1.14
N ILE A 281 15.67 -32.99 -0.35
CA ILE A 281 15.21 -32.23 0.83
C ILE A 281 15.91 -30.89 0.87
N VAL A 282 15.13 -29.82 0.99
CA VAL A 282 15.62 -28.46 1.24
C VAL A 282 15.34 -28.06 2.69
N THR A 283 16.33 -27.45 3.35
CA THR A 283 16.14 -26.89 4.70
C THR A 283 15.88 -25.41 4.60
N LEU A 284 14.67 -24.96 4.92
CA LEU A 284 14.21 -23.59 4.79
C LEU A 284 13.15 -23.29 5.85
N ASN A 285 13.33 -22.23 6.61
CA ASN A 285 12.28 -21.69 7.48
C ASN A 285 11.28 -20.88 6.64
N ILE A 286 9.99 -21.15 6.79
CA ILE A 286 8.94 -20.37 6.12
C ILE A 286 8.11 -19.65 7.18
N TYR A 287 8.06 -18.34 7.05
CA TYR A 287 7.23 -17.45 7.85
C TYR A 287 6.07 -16.93 7.00
N LEU A 288 4.86 -17.01 7.52
CA LEU A 288 3.67 -16.42 6.90
C LEU A 288 3.26 -15.18 7.69
N ARG A 289 2.99 -14.08 7.00
CA ARG A 289 2.42 -12.91 7.64
C ARG A 289 1.00 -13.22 8.12
N VAL A 290 0.70 -12.85 9.35
CA VAL A 290 -0.66 -12.86 9.91
C VAL A 290 -1.17 -11.42 9.85
N PRO A 291 -2.06 -11.09 8.89
CA PRO A 291 -2.54 -9.72 8.71
C PRO A 291 -3.29 -9.18 9.94
N SER A 292 -3.32 -7.84 10.09
CA SER A 292 -4.04 -7.20 11.20
C SER A 292 -5.56 -7.42 11.18
N TRP A 293 -6.12 -7.58 9.99
CA TRP A 293 -7.56 -7.72 9.73
C TRP A 293 -8.10 -9.15 9.82
N ILE A 294 -7.26 -10.14 10.07
CA ILE A 294 -7.63 -11.56 10.05
C ILE A 294 -8.61 -11.91 11.18
N VAL A 295 -9.59 -12.75 10.87
CA VAL A 295 -10.49 -13.36 11.85
C VAL A 295 -9.87 -14.68 12.33
N THR A 296 -9.17 -14.63 13.46
CA THR A 296 -8.26 -15.71 13.88
C THR A 296 -8.94 -17.05 14.14
N ASN A 297 -10.16 -17.05 14.72
CA ASN A 297 -10.91 -18.28 14.99
C ASN A 297 -11.52 -18.96 13.75
N GLU A 298 -11.52 -18.27 12.61
CA GLU A 298 -11.99 -18.80 11.32
C GLU A 298 -10.83 -19.05 10.34
N SER A 299 -9.61 -18.65 10.72
CA SER A 299 -8.40 -18.77 9.90
C SER A 299 -7.57 -19.97 10.29
N TRP A 300 -6.77 -20.47 9.35
CA TRP A 300 -6.03 -21.69 9.60
C TRP A 300 -4.90 -21.94 8.58
N ILE A 301 -3.97 -22.81 8.96
CA ILE A 301 -2.90 -23.30 8.11
C ILE A 301 -2.96 -24.82 8.05
N GLU A 302 -2.80 -25.39 6.86
CA GLU A 302 -2.61 -26.81 6.60
C GLU A 302 -1.28 -27.04 5.87
N ILE A 303 -0.58 -28.10 6.23
CA ILE A 303 0.63 -28.56 5.53
C ILE A 303 0.37 -29.99 5.09
N ASN A 304 0.42 -30.23 3.78
CA ASN A 304 0.14 -31.56 3.18
C ASN A 304 -1.19 -32.15 3.65
N ASP A 305 -2.26 -31.33 3.61
CA ASP A 305 -3.63 -31.66 4.01
C ASP A 305 -3.78 -31.97 5.52
N ILE A 306 -2.76 -31.65 6.34
CA ILE A 306 -2.81 -31.78 7.79
C ILE A 306 -2.93 -30.40 8.44
N ARG A 307 -4.06 -30.21 9.16
CA ARG A 307 -4.30 -28.98 9.93
C ARG A 307 -3.26 -28.80 11.01
N GLN A 308 -2.64 -27.62 11.03
CA GLN A 308 -1.65 -27.25 12.03
C GLN A 308 -2.29 -26.63 13.26
N GLN A 309 -1.80 -27.01 14.45
CA GLN A 309 -2.21 -26.41 15.72
C GLN A 309 -1.30 -25.20 16.03
N ILE A 310 -1.51 -24.13 15.26
CA ILE A 310 -0.72 -22.89 15.34
C ILE A 310 -1.64 -21.76 15.75
N GLU A 311 -1.21 -20.97 16.74
CA GLU A 311 -1.88 -19.73 17.11
C GLU A 311 -1.57 -18.64 16.08
N LEU A 312 -2.61 -18.04 15.50
CA LEU A 312 -2.50 -16.93 14.56
C LEU A 312 -2.70 -15.61 15.33
N ILE A 313 -1.61 -14.91 15.60
CA ILE A 313 -1.65 -13.62 16.29
C ILE A 313 -1.64 -12.51 15.23
N PRO A 314 -2.65 -11.63 15.16
CA PRO A 314 -2.69 -10.54 14.18
C PRO A 314 -1.45 -9.64 14.28
N SER A 315 -1.01 -9.13 13.16
CA SER A 315 0.19 -8.28 13.03
C SER A 315 1.48 -8.96 13.48
N THR A 316 1.63 -10.27 13.20
CA THR A 316 2.87 -11.02 13.42
C THR A 316 3.27 -11.82 12.19
N TYR A 317 4.47 -12.41 12.23
CA TYR A 317 4.83 -13.52 11.36
C TYR A 317 4.75 -14.83 12.14
N VAL A 318 4.12 -15.83 11.57
CA VAL A 318 4.08 -17.19 12.13
C VAL A 318 5.09 -18.09 11.43
N LEU A 319 5.99 -18.69 12.20
CA LEU A 319 6.91 -19.71 11.71
C LEU A 319 6.18 -21.04 11.55
N LEU A 320 6.29 -21.67 10.39
CA LEU A 320 5.77 -23.00 10.18
C LEU A 320 6.56 -24.05 11.00
N PRO A 321 5.89 -25.13 11.49
CA PRO A 321 6.49 -26.06 12.46
C PRO A 321 7.48 -27.04 11.82
N ILE A 322 7.61 -27.04 10.51
CA ILE A 322 8.56 -27.86 9.75
C ILE A 322 9.49 -26.96 8.94
N ASN A 323 10.72 -27.40 8.73
CA ASN A 323 11.71 -26.69 7.92
C ASN A 323 12.45 -27.59 6.92
N HIS A 324 12.00 -28.83 6.72
CA HIS A 324 12.52 -29.78 5.75
C HIS A 324 11.45 -30.04 4.69
N TRP A 325 11.72 -29.57 3.48
CA TRP A 325 10.74 -29.53 2.40
C TRP A 325 11.14 -30.41 1.25
N LYS A 326 10.14 -31.04 0.62
CA LYS A 326 10.26 -31.84 -0.58
C LYS A 326 9.44 -31.27 -1.72
N THR A 327 9.75 -31.69 -2.93
CA THR A 327 8.93 -31.36 -4.10
C THR A 327 7.48 -31.81 -3.89
N ASN A 328 6.54 -30.91 -4.23
CA ASN A 328 5.10 -31.01 -4.08
C ASN A 328 4.58 -30.87 -2.63
N ASP A 329 5.42 -30.52 -1.66
CA ASP A 329 4.90 -30.10 -0.38
C ASP A 329 4.03 -28.85 -0.56
N ARG A 330 2.86 -28.83 0.11
CA ARG A 330 1.86 -27.79 0.00
C ARG A 330 1.56 -27.17 1.36
N ILE A 331 1.50 -25.85 1.37
CA ILE A 331 1.04 -25.07 2.52
C ILE A 331 -0.22 -24.34 2.06
N MET A 332 -1.35 -24.61 2.71
CA MET A 332 -2.59 -23.91 2.48
C MET A 332 -2.87 -23.00 3.67
N TYR A 333 -3.05 -21.72 3.41
CA TYR A 333 -3.35 -20.71 4.42
C TYR A 333 -4.68 -20.02 4.09
N ASN A 334 -5.68 -20.20 4.96
CA ASN A 334 -6.96 -19.51 4.89
C ASN A 334 -6.95 -18.32 5.82
N MET A 335 -7.22 -17.14 5.28
CA MET A 335 -7.23 -15.85 5.97
C MET A 335 -8.65 -15.29 5.98
N ALA A 336 -9.46 -15.71 6.93
CA ALA A 336 -10.84 -15.26 7.02
C ALA A 336 -10.95 -13.75 7.22
N MET A 337 -11.84 -13.11 6.47
CA MET A 337 -12.09 -11.67 6.47
C MET A 337 -13.48 -11.34 7.03
N GLN A 338 -13.60 -10.20 7.68
CA GLN A 338 -14.88 -9.66 8.15
C GLN A 338 -15.08 -8.22 7.70
N LEU A 339 -16.34 -7.79 7.68
CA LEU A 339 -16.72 -6.39 7.51
C LEU A 339 -16.41 -5.60 8.78
N HIS A 340 -15.88 -4.40 8.59
CA HIS A 340 -15.69 -3.44 9.68
C HIS A 340 -15.75 -2.01 9.14
N VAL A 341 -15.79 -1.04 10.03
CA VAL A 341 -15.73 0.38 9.69
C VAL A 341 -14.49 1.01 10.31
N GLU A 342 -13.87 1.94 9.58
CA GLU A 342 -12.75 2.74 10.08
C GLU A 342 -13.13 4.22 10.01
N PRO A 343 -13.04 4.96 11.11
CA PRO A 343 -13.25 6.39 11.09
C PRO A 343 -12.09 7.10 10.36
N ILE A 344 -12.40 8.22 9.69
CA ILE A 344 -11.36 9.13 9.23
C ILE A 344 -10.75 9.84 10.44
N ASN A 345 -9.43 10.09 10.41
CA ASN A 345 -8.67 10.51 11.60
C ASN A 345 -9.24 11.74 12.34
N ASP A 346 -9.69 12.73 11.60
CA ASP A 346 -10.16 14.02 12.14
C ASP A 346 -11.67 14.05 12.42
N ASN A 347 -12.41 12.99 12.03
CA ASN A 347 -13.86 12.93 12.25
C ASN A 347 -14.35 11.50 12.56
N PRO A 348 -14.51 11.13 13.83
CA PRO A 348 -14.93 9.77 14.22
C PRO A 348 -16.37 9.43 13.83
N GLN A 349 -17.17 10.40 13.37
CA GLN A 349 -18.53 10.17 12.86
C GLN A 349 -18.55 9.97 11.33
N LEU A 350 -17.41 10.07 10.64
CA LEU A 350 -17.29 9.84 9.22
C LEU A 350 -16.42 8.60 8.99
N VAL A 351 -16.99 7.53 8.46
CA VAL A 351 -16.35 6.21 8.36
C VAL A 351 -16.29 5.71 6.93
N SER A 352 -15.26 4.97 6.62
CA SER A 352 -15.19 4.06 5.47
C SER A 352 -15.59 2.65 5.88
N ILE A 353 -16.07 1.86 4.92
CA ILE A 353 -16.46 0.47 5.12
C ILE A 353 -15.39 -0.41 4.49
N LEU A 354 -14.94 -1.43 5.22
CA LEU A 354 -13.90 -2.34 4.76
C LEU A 354 -14.32 -3.81 4.90
N PHE A 355 -13.77 -4.64 4.04
CA PHE A 355 -13.83 -6.10 4.15
C PHE A 355 -12.41 -6.67 4.15
N GLY A 356 -11.92 -7.11 5.32
CA GLY A 356 -10.51 -7.38 5.49
C GLY A 356 -9.67 -6.14 5.17
N PRO A 357 -8.67 -6.18 4.26
CA PRO A 357 -7.87 -5.02 3.89
C PRO A 357 -8.54 -4.11 2.85
N ILE A 358 -9.68 -4.52 2.29
CA ILE A 358 -10.30 -3.92 1.10
C ILE A 358 -11.24 -2.79 1.51
N VAL A 359 -11.01 -1.58 1.02
CA VAL A 359 -11.94 -0.47 1.13
C VAL A 359 -13.07 -0.63 0.11
N LEU A 360 -14.30 -0.45 0.56
CA LEU A 360 -15.49 -0.57 -0.27
C LEU A 360 -16.02 0.82 -0.64
N GLY A 361 -16.31 1.02 -1.92
CA GLY A 361 -17.06 2.16 -2.41
C GLY A 361 -18.55 1.86 -2.50
N GLY A 362 -19.38 2.74 -1.96
CA GLY A 362 -20.81 2.64 -2.09
C GLY A 362 -21.31 3.26 -3.40
N LEU A 363 -22.04 2.50 -4.21
CA LEU A 363 -22.60 2.97 -5.47
C LEU A 363 -23.80 3.89 -5.18
N THR A 364 -23.51 5.09 -4.73
CA THR A 364 -24.49 6.12 -4.37
C THR A 364 -23.94 7.51 -4.61
N THR A 365 -24.83 8.43 -4.93
CA THR A 365 -24.52 9.86 -5.11
C THR A 365 -24.63 10.67 -3.82
N LYS A 366 -25.01 10.04 -2.69
CA LYS A 366 -25.16 10.71 -1.38
C LYS A 366 -24.65 9.84 -0.24
N ALA A 367 -23.83 10.43 0.59
CA ALA A 367 -23.35 9.84 1.84
C ALA A 367 -24.43 9.88 2.92
N LYS A 368 -25.42 9.01 2.80
CA LYS A 368 -26.48 8.93 3.82
C LYS A 368 -25.97 8.27 5.10
N PRO A 369 -26.52 8.66 6.29
CA PRO A 369 -26.09 8.09 7.56
C PRO A 369 -26.31 6.58 7.64
N LEU A 370 -25.27 5.87 8.08
CA LEU A 370 -25.29 4.43 8.34
C LEU A 370 -25.78 4.15 9.77
N ARG A 371 -26.29 2.94 10.00
CA ARG A 371 -26.58 2.47 11.36
C ARG A 371 -25.27 2.17 12.09
N ARG A 372 -25.28 2.26 13.42
CA ARG A 372 -24.08 1.96 14.24
C ARG A 372 -23.81 0.46 14.39
N ASP A 373 -24.83 -0.37 14.23
CA ASP A 373 -24.67 -1.83 14.25
C ASP A 373 -24.27 -2.34 12.86
N MET A 374 -23.38 -3.32 12.79
CA MET A 374 -22.91 -3.89 11.51
C MET A 374 -23.97 -4.74 10.77
N ASN A 375 -25.17 -4.91 11.33
CA ASN A 375 -26.27 -5.63 10.69
C ASN A 375 -26.87 -4.90 9.49
N PHE A 376 -26.43 -3.65 9.23
CA PHE A 376 -26.87 -2.89 8.07
C PHE A 376 -26.21 -3.35 6.76
N ILE A 377 -25.19 -4.23 6.81
CA ILE A 377 -24.50 -4.73 5.62
C ILE A 377 -24.78 -6.21 5.42
N ARG A 378 -25.23 -6.55 4.22
CA ARG A 378 -25.47 -7.92 3.79
C ARG A 378 -24.55 -8.28 2.61
N LYS A 379 -23.82 -9.40 2.72
CA LYS A 379 -23.07 -9.95 1.60
C LYS A 379 -24.06 -10.49 0.54
N LEU A 380 -23.92 -10.04 -0.71
CA LEU A 380 -24.79 -10.45 -1.79
C LEU A 380 -24.25 -11.68 -2.53
N TYR A 381 -23.01 -11.58 -3.00
CA TYR A 381 -22.34 -12.66 -3.75
C TYR A 381 -20.84 -12.64 -3.53
N SER A 382 -20.23 -13.81 -3.71
CA SER A 382 -18.78 -13.99 -3.79
C SER A 382 -18.50 -15.31 -4.50
N THR A 383 -18.17 -15.21 -5.79
CA THR A 383 -17.58 -16.33 -6.54
C THR A 383 -16.24 -15.87 -7.12
N ILE A 384 -15.40 -16.83 -7.53
CA ILE A 384 -14.11 -16.49 -8.16
C ILE A 384 -14.30 -15.64 -9.43
N GLN A 385 -15.45 -15.77 -10.09
CA GLN A 385 -15.75 -15.12 -11.36
C GLN A 385 -16.46 -13.77 -11.22
N GLU A 386 -17.06 -13.49 -10.06
CA GLU A 386 -17.79 -12.25 -9.81
C GLU A 386 -17.14 -11.45 -8.66
N PRO A 387 -17.10 -10.11 -8.76
CA PRO A 387 -16.57 -9.28 -7.68
C PRO A 387 -17.33 -9.49 -6.38
N ILE A 388 -16.64 -9.34 -5.26
CA ILE A 388 -17.27 -9.36 -3.93
C ILE A 388 -18.24 -8.19 -3.86
N GLN A 389 -19.51 -8.46 -3.53
CA GLN A 389 -20.55 -7.45 -3.45
C GLN A 389 -21.28 -7.51 -2.13
N PHE A 390 -21.63 -6.33 -1.62
CA PHE A 390 -22.46 -6.18 -0.44
C PHE A 390 -23.59 -5.18 -0.71
N GLU A 391 -24.63 -5.23 0.12
CA GLU A 391 -25.68 -4.24 0.16
C GLU A 391 -25.71 -3.60 1.54
N ALA A 392 -25.62 -2.29 1.58
CA ALA A 392 -25.74 -1.51 2.81
C ALA A 392 -27.13 -0.87 2.91
N THR A 393 -27.67 -0.82 4.13
CA THR A 393 -28.95 -0.17 4.46
C THR A 393 -28.70 1.04 5.34
N THR A 394 -29.18 2.18 4.95
CA THR A 394 -29.05 3.45 5.68
C THR A 394 -30.08 3.61 6.81
N LEU A 395 -29.95 4.65 7.62
CA LEU A 395 -30.93 4.94 8.68
C LEU A 395 -32.34 5.20 8.16
N ASP A 396 -32.47 5.76 6.95
CA ASP A 396 -33.79 5.99 6.31
C ASP A 396 -34.31 4.76 5.55
N ASN A 397 -33.70 3.58 5.76
CA ASN A 397 -34.01 2.31 5.11
C ASN A 397 -33.79 2.28 3.57
N SER A 398 -33.14 3.26 2.99
CA SER A 398 -32.65 3.13 1.61
C SER A 398 -31.46 2.19 1.54
N THR A 399 -31.27 1.54 0.38
CA THR A 399 -30.15 0.60 0.17
C THR A 399 -29.27 1.05 -0.98
N PHE A 400 -28.00 0.65 -0.94
CA PHE A 400 -27.04 0.80 -2.03
C PHE A 400 -26.05 -0.35 -2.04
N ARG A 401 -25.48 -0.62 -3.20
CA ARG A 401 -24.43 -1.65 -3.34
C ARG A 401 -23.07 -1.11 -2.92
N LEU A 402 -22.25 -2.01 -2.36
CA LEU A 402 -20.85 -1.80 -2.02
C LEU A 402 -20.00 -2.72 -2.87
N LEU A 403 -18.97 -2.16 -3.49
CA LEU A 403 -17.96 -2.89 -4.26
C LEU A 403 -16.56 -2.53 -3.77
N PRO A 404 -15.57 -3.45 -3.89
CA PRO A 404 -14.16 -3.07 -3.76
C PRO A 404 -13.83 -1.87 -4.64
N LEU A 405 -13.10 -0.90 -4.12
CA LEU A 405 -12.75 0.30 -4.90
C LEU A 405 -12.02 -0.04 -6.20
N TYR A 406 -11.22 -1.09 -6.21
CA TYR A 406 -10.50 -1.52 -7.41
C TYR A 406 -11.42 -2.16 -8.48
N GLU A 407 -12.62 -2.62 -8.13
CA GLU A 407 -13.60 -3.18 -9.07
C GLU A 407 -14.53 -2.09 -9.65
N ILE A 408 -14.60 -0.91 -9.05
CA ILE A 408 -15.39 0.21 -9.57
C ILE A 408 -14.63 0.85 -10.73
N ILE A 409 -15.28 0.97 -11.90
CA ILE A 409 -14.66 1.49 -13.12
C ILE A 409 -15.30 2.82 -13.52
N ASN A 410 -16.55 2.78 -13.96
CA ASN A 410 -17.27 3.94 -14.50
C ASN A 410 -18.39 4.44 -13.58
N GLU A 411 -18.71 3.66 -12.55
CA GLU A 411 -19.81 3.99 -11.63
C GLU A 411 -19.47 5.20 -10.78
N THR A 412 -20.53 5.93 -10.43
CA THR A 412 -20.46 6.97 -9.39
C THR A 412 -20.51 6.31 -8.02
N TYR A 413 -19.62 6.75 -7.13
CA TYR A 413 -19.51 6.18 -5.79
C TYR A 413 -19.20 7.21 -4.71
N THR A 414 -19.29 6.76 -3.48
CA THR A 414 -18.93 7.48 -2.25
C THR A 414 -18.13 6.55 -1.36
N VAL A 415 -17.04 7.05 -0.75
CA VAL A 415 -16.15 6.22 0.09
C VAL A 415 -16.45 6.36 1.56
N TYR A 416 -16.77 7.57 2.03
CA TYR A 416 -16.98 7.87 3.44
C TYR A 416 -18.43 8.19 3.73
N PHE A 417 -18.95 7.64 4.83
CA PHE A 417 -20.34 7.74 5.24
C PHE A 417 -20.45 8.24 6.68
N PRO A 418 -21.39 9.15 6.98
CA PRO A 418 -21.65 9.51 8.37
C PRO A 418 -22.25 8.33 9.15
N LEU A 419 -21.86 8.18 10.42
CA LEU A 419 -22.52 7.28 11.38
C LEU A 419 -23.68 8.01 12.03
N GLY A 420 -24.86 7.40 11.97
CA GLY A 420 -26.09 7.94 12.58
C GLY A 420 -26.23 7.69 14.07
#